data_77c055c3b628e67d762cf229f96922df
#
_entry.id   77c055c3b628e67d762cf229f96922df
#
_cell.length_a   1.000
_cell.length_b   1.000
_cell.length_c   1.000
_cell.angle_alpha   90.00
_cell.angle_beta   90.00
_cell.angle_gamma   90.00
#
_symmetry.space_group_name_H-M   'P 1'
#
loop_
_entity.id
_entity.type
_entity.pdbx_description
1 polymer ?
#
loop_
_entity_poly.entity_id
_entity_poly.type
_entity_poly.pdbx_seq_one_letter_code
_entity_poly.pdbx_strand_id
1 'polypeptide(L)'
;MRLPAFLQPRILKQAISAVFSPAYTTRFPAEPFEPQDAFRGRPRFNAESCIGCGACAQVCPPKCIDVIDDVVSRPPRRILVQHFDSCIMCGQCERYCPTQEGIRMTTEWDNAGFKPEDFEDRIEKELVMCEVCGEVLAPADQLAWLADRLGPLSFANPTLTVYSGMRQGYAEKGVRSLSDEPLRSDRMALQCPKCRRKTAYAA
;
A
#
# COMPACT_ATOMS: atom_id res chain seq x y z
N MET A 1 22.47 48.81 37.65
CA MET A 1 21.29 48.89 36.72
C MET A 1 21.42 47.86 35.64
N ARG A 2 20.48 46.91 35.50
CA ARG A 2 20.45 45.99 34.35
C ARG A 2 19.82 46.74 33.18
N LEU A 3 20.53 46.84 32.04
CA LEU A 3 19.99 47.41 30.82
C LEU A 3 18.71 46.65 30.40
N PRO A 4 17.67 47.35 29.92
CA PRO A 4 16.51 46.72 29.34
C PRO A 4 16.93 45.72 28.27
N ALA A 5 16.19 44.61 28.12
CA ALA A 5 16.57 43.51 27.23
C ALA A 5 16.86 43.94 25.78
N PHE A 6 16.12 44.92 25.25
CA PHE A 6 16.28 45.46 23.90
C PHE A 6 17.54 46.35 23.72
N LEU A 7 18.14 46.84 24.81
CA LEU A 7 19.39 47.64 24.77
C LEU A 7 20.66 46.81 25.04
N GLN A 8 20.53 45.50 25.22
CA GLN A 8 21.70 44.66 25.42
C GLN A 8 22.54 44.61 24.14
N PRO A 9 23.87 44.77 24.21
CA PRO A 9 24.75 44.83 23.03
C PRO A 9 24.64 43.61 22.15
N ARG A 10 24.33 42.42 22.72
CA ARG A 10 24.13 41.17 22.01
C ARG A 10 22.91 41.21 21.12
N ILE A 11 21.79 41.79 21.61
CA ILE A 11 20.53 41.89 20.86
C ILE A 11 20.67 42.94 19.76
N LEU A 12 21.31 44.07 20.06
CA LEU A 12 21.62 45.10 19.05
C LEU A 12 22.49 44.53 17.92
N LYS A 13 23.53 43.77 18.26
CA LYS A 13 24.39 43.12 17.26
C LYS A 13 23.58 42.15 16.37
N GLN A 14 22.69 41.35 16.96
CA GLN A 14 21.83 40.44 16.19
C GLN A 14 20.85 41.22 15.31
N ALA A 15 20.22 42.27 15.81
CA ALA A 15 19.32 43.10 15.04
C ALA A 15 20.01 43.72 13.82
N ILE A 16 21.20 44.30 14.02
CA ILE A 16 22.02 44.88 12.95
C ILE A 16 22.41 43.77 11.95
N SER A 17 22.87 42.61 12.42
CA SER A 17 23.24 41.50 11.56
C SER A 17 22.04 41.01 10.74
N ALA A 18 20.84 40.95 11.32
CA ALA A 18 19.63 40.51 10.63
C ALA A 18 19.19 41.45 9.50
N VAL A 19 19.47 42.77 9.63
CA VAL A 19 19.15 43.76 8.58
C VAL A 19 20.07 43.58 7.37
N PHE A 20 21.34 43.24 7.59
CA PHE A 20 22.37 43.18 6.53
C PHE A 20 22.63 41.76 6.03
N SER A 21 22.11 40.73 6.71
CA SER A 21 22.25 39.35 6.25
C SER A 21 21.08 38.95 5.33
N PRO A 22 21.33 38.17 4.27
CA PRO A 22 20.26 37.62 3.49
C PRO A 22 19.38 36.68 4.33
N ALA A 23 18.11 36.53 3.94
CA ALA A 23 17.19 35.60 4.61
C ALA A 23 17.73 34.16 4.52
N TYR A 24 17.69 33.45 5.66
CA TYR A 24 18.05 32.02 5.70
C TYR A 24 16.92 31.10 5.19
N THR A 25 15.70 31.62 5.07
CA THR A 25 14.52 30.92 4.56
C THR A 25 14.43 31.06 3.06
N THR A 26 13.78 30.09 2.42
CA THR A 26 13.40 30.16 1.01
C THR A 26 12.39 31.29 0.79
N ARG A 27 12.30 31.80 -0.42
CA ARG A 27 11.34 32.87 -0.78
C ARG A 27 9.94 32.32 -1.12
N PHE A 28 9.65 31.10 -0.70
CA PHE A 28 8.32 30.53 -0.84
C PHE A 28 7.28 31.40 -0.09
N PRO A 29 6.08 31.64 -0.65
CA PRO A 29 5.53 31.13 -1.93
C PRO A 29 5.84 32.00 -3.14
N ALA A 30 6.60 33.12 -2.99
CA ALA A 30 6.90 34.04 -4.09
C ALA A 30 7.77 33.40 -5.19
N GLU A 31 8.65 32.50 -4.79
CA GLU A 31 9.44 31.64 -5.69
C GLU A 31 9.11 30.18 -5.40
N PRO A 32 8.94 29.32 -6.44
CA PRO A 32 8.72 27.90 -6.24
C PRO A 32 9.92 27.28 -5.53
N PHE A 33 9.64 26.37 -4.61
CA PHE A 33 10.69 25.61 -3.92
C PHE A 33 10.78 24.22 -4.54
N GLU A 34 11.94 23.90 -5.10
CA GLU A 34 12.24 22.55 -5.58
C GLU A 34 13.11 21.84 -4.56
N PRO A 35 12.59 20.78 -3.92
CA PRO A 35 13.37 20.00 -2.97
C PRO A 35 14.46 19.19 -3.68
N GLN A 36 15.53 18.85 -2.97
CA GLN A 36 16.57 17.97 -3.47
C GLN A 36 16.04 16.54 -3.69
N ASP A 37 16.65 15.78 -4.60
CA ASP A 37 16.25 14.40 -4.94
C ASP A 37 16.20 13.45 -3.71
N ALA A 38 17.03 13.70 -2.71
CA ALA A 38 17.05 12.94 -1.46
C ALA A 38 15.95 13.33 -0.47
N PHE A 39 15.12 14.32 -0.79
CA PHE A 39 14.02 14.74 0.07
C PHE A 39 12.95 13.66 0.14
N ARG A 40 12.45 13.39 1.34
CA ARG A 40 11.35 12.45 1.57
C ARG A 40 10.04 13.22 1.72
N GLY A 41 9.32 13.35 0.61
CA GLY A 41 7.98 13.90 0.59
C GLY A 41 6.89 12.82 0.74
N ARG A 42 5.73 13.03 0.14
CA ARG A 42 4.60 12.09 0.23
C ARG A 42 4.95 10.76 -0.41
N PRO A 43 4.65 9.62 0.22
CA PRO A 43 4.67 8.34 -0.47
C PRO A 43 3.47 8.25 -1.44
N ARG A 44 3.71 7.71 -2.64
CA ARG A 44 2.67 7.49 -3.65
C ARG A 44 2.61 6.03 -4.05
N PHE A 45 1.38 5.52 -4.22
CA PHE A 45 1.18 4.20 -4.78
C PHE A 45 1.48 4.20 -6.28
N ASN A 46 2.14 3.13 -6.73
CA ASN A 46 2.30 2.84 -8.15
C ASN A 46 1.27 1.77 -8.55
N ALA A 47 0.31 2.15 -9.39
CA ALA A 47 -0.79 1.27 -9.76
C ALA A 47 -0.34 0.00 -10.50
N GLU A 48 0.76 0.07 -11.27
CA GLU A 48 1.27 -1.07 -12.03
C GLU A 48 2.07 -2.05 -11.17
N SER A 49 2.86 -1.53 -10.23
CA SER A 49 3.77 -2.35 -9.42
C SER A 49 3.19 -2.74 -8.06
N CYS A 50 2.12 -2.08 -7.61
CA CYS A 50 1.46 -2.42 -6.35
C CYS A 50 0.62 -3.69 -6.51
N ILE A 51 0.86 -4.67 -5.65
CA ILE A 51 0.14 -5.95 -5.62
C ILE A 51 -0.97 -6.01 -4.57
N GLY A 52 -1.26 -4.90 -3.89
CA GLY A 52 -2.33 -4.83 -2.89
C GLY A 52 -2.11 -5.66 -1.62
N CYS A 53 -0.88 -6.07 -1.31
CA CYS A 53 -0.60 -7.01 -0.21
C CYS A 53 -0.82 -6.44 1.19
N GLY A 54 -0.87 -5.10 1.36
CA GLY A 54 -1.06 -4.44 2.66
C GLY A 54 0.18 -4.42 3.55
N ALA A 55 1.37 -4.84 3.08
CA ALA A 55 2.61 -4.83 3.87
C ALA A 55 2.97 -3.41 4.34
N CYS A 56 2.73 -2.40 3.51
CA CYS A 56 2.95 -0.99 3.85
C CYS A 56 2.12 -0.54 5.07
N ALA A 57 0.88 -1.01 5.19
CA ALA A 57 0.02 -0.74 6.34
C ALA A 57 0.54 -1.41 7.62
N GLN A 58 1.04 -2.65 7.51
CA GLN A 58 1.56 -3.41 8.65
C GLN A 58 2.82 -2.79 9.26
N VAL A 59 3.70 -2.21 8.44
CA VAL A 59 4.95 -1.61 8.89
C VAL A 59 4.84 -0.12 9.20
N CYS A 60 3.66 0.48 9.01
CA CYS A 60 3.43 1.90 9.23
C CYS A 60 3.37 2.23 10.73
N PRO A 61 4.31 3.03 11.29
CA PRO A 61 4.30 3.34 12.72
C PRO A 61 3.06 4.12 13.15
N PRO A 62 2.65 5.20 12.46
CA PRO A 62 1.46 5.95 12.79
C PRO A 62 0.15 5.30 12.30
N LYS A 63 0.23 4.15 11.59
CA LYS A 63 -0.93 3.47 11.01
C LYS A 63 -1.78 4.36 10.10
N CYS A 64 -1.13 5.15 9.27
CA CYS A 64 -1.77 6.06 8.33
C CYS A 64 -2.14 5.42 6.99
N ILE A 65 -2.14 4.08 6.90
CA ILE A 65 -2.56 3.35 5.71
C ILE A 65 -3.64 2.37 6.10
N ASP A 66 -4.83 2.59 5.57
CA ASP A 66 -5.97 1.69 5.76
C ASP A 66 -6.01 0.63 4.68
N VAL A 67 -6.45 -0.58 5.07
CA VAL A 67 -6.68 -1.72 4.17
C VAL A 67 -8.12 -2.13 4.30
N ILE A 68 -8.91 -1.87 3.27
CA ILE A 68 -10.36 -2.11 3.27
C ILE A 68 -10.68 -3.14 2.20
N ASP A 69 -11.27 -4.27 2.59
CA ASP A 69 -11.74 -5.31 1.67
C ASP A 69 -13.23 -5.10 1.40
N ASP A 70 -13.55 -4.55 0.24
CA ASP A 70 -14.91 -4.42 -0.26
C ASP A 70 -15.33 -5.69 -1.00
N VAL A 71 -15.97 -6.59 -0.27
CA VAL A 71 -16.47 -7.88 -0.78
C VAL A 71 -17.89 -7.79 -1.37
N VAL A 72 -18.56 -6.65 -1.20
CA VAL A 72 -19.92 -6.41 -1.69
C VAL A 72 -19.92 -6.00 -3.14
N SER A 73 -18.95 -5.19 -3.53
CA SER A 73 -18.77 -4.73 -4.92
C SER A 73 -18.53 -5.91 -5.88
N ARG A 74 -18.86 -5.69 -7.13
CA ARG A 74 -18.65 -6.66 -8.21
C ARG A 74 -17.84 -6.03 -9.34
N PRO A 75 -16.57 -6.41 -9.53
CA PRO A 75 -15.77 -7.41 -8.77
C PRO A 75 -15.41 -6.95 -7.35
N PRO A 76 -15.17 -7.89 -6.40
CA PRO A 76 -14.70 -7.56 -5.06
C PRO A 76 -13.29 -6.97 -5.13
N ARG A 77 -12.99 -6.00 -4.26
CA ARG A 77 -11.72 -5.27 -4.33
C ARG A 77 -11.15 -4.94 -2.96
N ARG A 78 -9.84 -4.87 -2.90
CA ARG A 78 -9.09 -4.30 -1.78
C ARG A 78 -8.75 -2.86 -2.11
N ILE A 79 -9.01 -1.98 -1.16
CA ILE A 79 -8.73 -0.56 -1.23
C ILE A 79 -7.63 -0.28 -0.20
N LEU A 80 -6.54 0.30 -0.65
CA LEU A 80 -5.52 0.86 0.23
C LEU A 80 -5.68 2.38 0.19
N VAL A 81 -5.83 2.99 1.36
CA VAL A 81 -5.94 4.45 1.51
C VAL A 81 -4.81 4.92 2.39
N GLN A 82 -3.99 5.80 1.86
CA GLN A 82 -2.93 6.46 2.62
C GLN A 82 -3.37 7.86 3.03
N HIS A 83 -3.28 8.16 4.32
CA HIS A 83 -3.60 9.46 4.91
C HIS A 83 -2.32 10.25 5.16
N PHE A 84 -2.15 11.36 4.46
CA PHE A 84 -0.94 12.19 4.58
C PHE A 84 -0.96 13.11 5.80
N ASP A 85 -2.13 13.41 6.36
CA ASP A 85 -2.32 14.21 7.56
C ASP A 85 -1.69 13.59 8.81
N SER A 86 -1.66 12.26 8.86
CA SER A 86 -1.04 11.49 9.95
C SER A 86 0.29 10.85 9.58
N CYS A 87 0.73 11.00 8.33
CA CYS A 87 1.98 10.42 7.83
C CYS A 87 3.21 11.19 8.33
N ILE A 88 4.17 10.49 8.92
CA ILE A 88 5.46 11.06 9.37
C ILE A 88 6.58 10.95 8.32
N MET A 89 6.28 10.56 7.11
CA MET A 89 7.21 10.45 5.96
C MET A 89 8.48 9.65 6.26
N CYS A 90 8.36 8.59 7.08
CA CYS A 90 9.49 7.80 7.56
C CYS A 90 10.08 6.83 6.50
N GLY A 91 9.38 6.58 5.38
CA GLY A 91 9.82 5.70 4.29
C GLY A 91 9.77 4.20 4.59
N GLN A 92 9.18 3.76 5.72
CA GLN A 92 9.08 2.32 6.02
C GLN A 92 8.21 1.56 5.01
N CYS A 93 7.14 2.19 4.51
CA CYS A 93 6.27 1.61 3.49
C CYS A 93 7.03 1.28 2.19
N GLU A 94 7.90 2.16 1.72
CA GLU A 94 8.77 1.93 0.58
C GLU A 94 9.80 0.83 0.86
N ARG A 95 10.51 0.93 2.00
CA ARG A 95 11.58 0.01 2.37
C ARG A 95 11.11 -1.45 2.47
N TYR A 96 9.90 -1.68 2.97
CA TYR A 96 9.34 -3.02 3.17
C TYR A 96 8.33 -3.43 2.08
N CYS A 97 8.24 -2.68 0.98
CA CYS A 97 7.42 -3.07 -0.15
C CYS A 97 8.00 -4.32 -0.83
N PRO A 98 7.23 -5.44 -0.94
CA PRO A 98 7.74 -6.67 -1.54
C PRO A 98 8.15 -6.53 -3.01
N THR A 99 7.49 -5.64 -3.74
CA THR A 99 7.80 -5.34 -5.14
C THR A 99 8.89 -4.28 -5.29
N GLN A 100 9.26 -3.59 -4.20
CA GLN A 100 10.19 -2.46 -4.15
C GLN A 100 9.73 -1.20 -4.92
N GLU A 101 8.63 -1.30 -5.67
CA GLU A 101 8.11 -0.23 -6.52
C GLU A 101 6.62 0.07 -6.31
N GLY A 102 5.92 -0.75 -5.53
CA GLY A 102 4.47 -0.63 -5.32
C GLY A 102 4.06 0.61 -4.53
N ILE A 103 4.96 1.18 -3.73
CA ILE A 103 4.84 2.47 -3.06
C ILE A 103 6.22 3.08 -2.96
N ARG A 104 6.35 4.37 -3.34
CA ARG A 104 7.61 5.09 -3.32
C ARG A 104 7.47 6.47 -2.70
N MET A 105 8.52 6.89 -1.99
CA MET A 105 8.63 8.28 -1.56
C MET A 105 8.84 9.18 -2.76
N THR A 106 8.15 10.30 -2.79
CA THR A 106 8.32 11.34 -3.82
C THR A 106 9.01 12.56 -3.25
N THR A 107 9.24 13.56 -4.06
CA THR A 107 9.72 14.88 -3.62
C THR A 107 8.56 15.84 -3.34
N GLU A 108 7.30 15.39 -3.40
CA GLU A 108 6.13 16.22 -3.09
C GLU A 108 6.15 16.58 -1.59
N TRP A 109 6.32 17.85 -1.28
CA TRP A 109 6.47 18.35 0.07
C TRP A 109 5.27 19.18 0.54
N ASP A 110 4.54 19.80 -0.38
CA ASP A 110 3.41 20.66 -0.06
C ASP A 110 2.18 19.84 0.33
N ASN A 111 1.87 19.86 1.63
CA ASN A 111 0.72 19.21 2.25
C ASN A 111 -0.34 20.23 2.67
N ALA A 112 -0.49 21.35 1.98
CA ALA A 112 -1.54 22.30 2.24
C ALA A 112 -2.78 22.00 1.41
N GLY A 113 -3.94 21.96 2.03
CA GLY A 113 -5.23 21.70 1.39
C GLY A 113 -6.39 22.13 2.26
N PHE A 114 -7.60 22.23 1.70
CA PHE A 114 -8.81 22.63 2.40
C PHE A 114 -9.76 21.47 2.64
N LYS A 115 -9.57 20.35 1.97
CA LYS A 115 -10.44 19.18 2.06
C LYS A 115 -9.68 17.97 2.55
N PRO A 116 -10.28 17.07 3.34
CA PRO A 116 -9.65 15.82 3.77
C PRO A 116 -9.14 14.97 2.60
N GLU A 117 -9.86 14.95 1.48
CA GLU A 117 -9.51 14.17 0.28
C GLU A 117 -8.19 14.64 -0.37
N ASP A 118 -7.79 15.91 -0.14
CA ASP A 118 -6.51 16.45 -0.63
C ASP A 118 -5.30 15.77 0.06
N PHE A 119 -5.56 15.10 1.19
CA PHE A 119 -4.54 14.43 2.01
C PHE A 119 -4.58 12.90 1.88
N GLU A 120 -5.20 12.38 0.84
CA GLU A 120 -5.29 10.94 0.61
C GLU A 120 -4.62 10.54 -0.71
N ASP A 121 -4.07 9.34 -0.71
CA ASP A 121 -3.73 8.59 -1.93
C ASP A 121 -4.40 7.23 -1.85
N ARG A 122 -5.00 6.79 -2.96
CA ARG A 122 -5.85 5.61 -2.98
C ARG A 122 -5.52 4.70 -4.14
N ILE A 123 -5.49 3.40 -3.86
CA ILE A 123 -5.34 2.38 -4.89
C ILE A 123 -6.33 1.23 -4.64
N GLU A 124 -6.85 0.67 -5.71
CA GLU A 124 -7.80 -0.45 -5.69
C GLU A 124 -7.22 -1.65 -6.43
N LYS A 125 -7.39 -2.84 -5.86
CA LYS A 125 -6.94 -4.10 -6.44
C LYS A 125 -8.03 -5.16 -6.35
N GLU A 126 -8.27 -5.89 -7.44
CA GLU A 126 -9.27 -6.96 -7.47
C GLU A 126 -8.92 -8.06 -6.47
N LEU A 127 -9.93 -8.55 -5.75
CA LEU A 127 -9.80 -9.63 -4.79
C LEU A 127 -10.19 -10.97 -5.41
N VAL A 128 -9.43 -11.99 -5.08
CA VAL A 128 -9.77 -13.38 -5.34
C VAL A 128 -10.40 -13.97 -4.10
N MET A 129 -11.59 -14.57 -4.29
CA MET A 129 -12.41 -15.12 -3.22
C MET A 129 -12.35 -16.64 -3.21
N CYS A 130 -12.54 -17.24 -2.05
CA CYS A 130 -12.72 -18.66 -1.90
C CYS A 130 -14.05 -19.08 -2.54
N GLU A 131 -14.04 -20.03 -3.48
CA GLU A 131 -15.24 -20.51 -4.17
C GLU A 131 -16.19 -21.28 -3.24
N VAL A 132 -15.71 -21.78 -2.12
CA VAL A 132 -16.50 -22.58 -1.17
C VAL A 132 -17.19 -21.73 -0.11
N CYS A 133 -16.46 -20.84 0.57
CA CYS A 133 -17.00 -20.07 1.69
C CYS A 133 -17.08 -18.57 1.45
N GLY A 134 -16.59 -18.07 0.32
CA GLY A 134 -16.57 -16.63 0.02
C GLY A 134 -15.56 -15.80 0.83
N GLU A 135 -14.64 -16.44 1.56
CA GLU A 135 -13.59 -15.74 2.30
C GLU A 135 -12.56 -15.14 1.32
N VAL A 136 -12.01 -13.97 1.63
CA VAL A 136 -10.95 -13.34 0.84
C VAL A 136 -9.70 -14.21 0.88
N LEU A 137 -9.14 -14.52 -0.29
CA LEU A 137 -7.87 -15.24 -0.40
C LEU A 137 -6.70 -14.25 -0.44
N ALA A 138 -6.66 -13.42 -1.46
CA ALA A 138 -5.67 -12.36 -1.64
C ALA A 138 -6.07 -11.49 -2.85
N PRO A 139 -5.44 -10.32 -3.05
CA PRO A 139 -5.51 -9.61 -4.32
C PRO A 139 -5.01 -10.45 -5.49
N ALA A 140 -5.65 -10.30 -6.65
CA ALA A 140 -5.30 -11.03 -7.87
C ALA A 140 -3.84 -10.80 -8.27
N ASP A 141 -3.37 -9.54 -8.22
CA ASP A 141 -1.98 -9.18 -8.54
C ASP A 141 -0.99 -9.81 -7.56
N GLN A 142 -1.37 -9.97 -6.27
CA GLN A 142 -0.51 -10.64 -5.28
C GLN A 142 -0.36 -12.13 -5.59
N LEU A 143 -1.45 -12.81 -5.98
CA LEU A 143 -1.38 -14.22 -6.37
C LEU A 143 -0.56 -14.40 -7.64
N ALA A 144 -0.72 -13.51 -8.62
CA ALA A 144 0.07 -13.48 -9.83
C ALA A 144 1.57 -13.33 -9.53
N TRP A 145 1.92 -12.31 -8.77
CA TRP A 145 3.30 -12.04 -8.37
C TRP A 145 3.93 -13.21 -7.61
N LEU A 146 3.17 -13.83 -6.69
CA LEU A 146 3.64 -15.01 -5.96
C LEU A 146 3.89 -16.19 -6.89
N ALA A 147 2.97 -16.48 -7.81
CA ALA A 147 3.12 -17.57 -8.76
C ALA A 147 4.34 -17.39 -9.65
N ASP A 148 4.53 -16.16 -10.18
CA ASP A 148 5.66 -15.84 -11.05
C ASP A 148 7.00 -15.93 -10.29
N ARG A 149 7.04 -15.47 -9.02
CA ARG A 149 8.27 -15.51 -8.20
C ARG A 149 8.62 -16.92 -7.72
N LEU A 150 7.63 -17.76 -7.43
CA LEU A 150 7.83 -19.15 -7.02
C LEU A 150 8.16 -20.06 -8.22
N GLY A 151 7.76 -19.67 -9.42
CA GLY A 151 7.95 -20.48 -10.61
C GLY A 151 7.36 -21.90 -10.43
N PRO A 152 8.13 -22.99 -10.71
CA PRO A 152 7.65 -24.36 -10.55
C PRO A 152 7.16 -24.71 -9.15
N LEU A 153 7.66 -24.05 -8.10
CA LEU A 153 7.24 -24.28 -6.72
C LEU A 153 5.79 -23.85 -6.47
N SER A 154 5.21 -23.02 -7.33
CA SER A 154 3.79 -22.61 -7.24
C SER A 154 2.85 -23.81 -7.34
N PHE A 155 3.24 -24.88 -8.04
CA PHE A 155 2.46 -26.11 -8.18
C PHE A 155 2.34 -26.91 -6.87
N ALA A 156 3.15 -26.65 -5.87
CA ALA A 156 2.99 -27.23 -4.54
C ALA A 156 1.77 -26.70 -3.79
N ASN A 157 1.21 -25.55 -4.23
CA ASN A 157 0.02 -24.96 -3.64
C ASN A 157 -1.17 -25.08 -4.62
N PRO A 158 -2.18 -25.91 -4.33
CA PRO A 158 -3.32 -26.12 -5.24
C PRO A 158 -4.05 -24.84 -5.63
N THR A 159 -4.17 -23.86 -4.74
CA THR A 159 -4.81 -22.57 -5.06
C THR A 159 -3.99 -21.78 -6.08
N LEU A 160 -2.66 -21.73 -5.95
CA LEU A 160 -1.80 -21.08 -6.94
C LEU A 160 -1.80 -21.82 -8.27
N THR A 161 -1.85 -23.16 -8.25
CA THR A 161 -1.94 -23.98 -9.46
C THR A 161 -3.22 -23.65 -10.23
N VAL A 162 -4.37 -23.65 -9.55
CA VAL A 162 -5.66 -23.32 -10.16
C VAL A 162 -5.67 -21.88 -10.66
N TYR A 163 -5.20 -20.94 -9.85
CA TYR A 163 -5.14 -19.53 -10.22
C TYR A 163 -4.25 -19.29 -11.46
N SER A 164 -3.08 -19.93 -11.51
CA SER A 164 -2.19 -19.86 -12.68
C SER A 164 -2.84 -20.48 -13.92
N GLY A 165 -3.56 -21.59 -13.76
CA GLY A 165 -4.33 -22.21 -14.82
C GLY A 165 -5.42 -21.29 -15.37
N MET A 166 -6.12 -20.56 -14.50
CA MET A 166 -7.12 -19.57 -14.91
C MET A 166 -6.48 -18.41 -15.69
N ARG A 167 -5.32 -17.91 -15.24
CA ARG A 167 -4.57 -16.87 -15.97
C ARG A 167 -4.15 -17.31 -17.37
N GLN A 168 -3.84 -18.58 -17.54
CA GLN A 168 -3.39 -19.17 -18.81
C GLN A 168 -4.55 -19.71 -19.67
N GLY A 169 -5.80 -19.65 -19.18
CA GLY A 169 -6.99 -19.98 -19.92
C GLY A 169 -7.31 -21.48 -20.02
N TYR A 170 -6.66 -22.36 -19.24
CA TYR A 170 -6.95 -23.79 -19.21
C TYR A 170 -7.65 -24.28 -17.93
N ALA A 171 -8.01 -23.36 -17.03
CA ALA A 171 -8.87 -23.64 -15.89
C ALA A 171 -10.01 -22.62 -15.83
N GLU A 172 -11.21 -23.06 -15.52
CA GLU A 172 -12.40 -22.20 -15.41
C GLU A 172 -12.84 -22.04 -13.96
N LYS A 173 -13.48 -20.90 -13.65
CA LYS A 173 -14.10 -20.65 -12.34
C LYS A 173 -15.39 -21.49 -12.21
N GLY A 174 -15.63 -22.02 -11.01
CA GLY A 174 -16.96 -22.49 -10.64
C GLY A 174 -17.35 -23.88 -11.11
N VAL A 175 -16.39 -24.71 -11.50
CA VAL A 175 -16.68 -26.17 -11.76
C VAL A 175 -16.88 -26.81 -10.38
N ARG A 176 -18.11 -26.73 -9.85
CA ARG A 176 -18.51 -27.44 -8.64
C ARG A 176 -19.15 -28.77 -8.98
N SER A 177 -18.86 -29.79 -8.18
CA SER A 177 -19.66 -31.01 -8.11
C SER A 177 -21.11 -30.67 -7.76
N LEU A 178 -22.07 -31.29 -8.42
CA LEU A 178 -23.50 -31.20 -8.09
C LEU A 178 -23.89 -32.16 -6.95
N SER A 179 -22.94 -32.94 -6.42
CA SER A 179 -23.17 -33.91 -5.34
C SER A 179 -22.77 -33.31 -3.98
N ASP A 180 -23.44 -33.76 -2.91
CA ASP A 180 -23.10 -33.39 -1.54
C ASP A 180 -21.75 -33.96 -1.09
N GLU A 181 -21.24 -34.97 -1.79
CA GLU A 181 -19.93 -35.53 -1.56
C GLU A 181 -18.84 -34.78 -2.33
N PRO A 182 -17.71 -34.36 -1.71
CA PRO A 182 -16.65 -33.69 -2.39
C PRO A 182 -15.94 -34.63 -3.37
N LEU A 183 -16.08 -34.35 -4.65
CA LEU A 183 -15.39 -35.09 -5.71
C LEU A 183 -13.94 -34.60 -5.87
N ARG A 184 -13.17 -35.36 -6.66
CA ARG A 184 -11.79 -35.00 -6.98
C ARG A 184 -11.69 -33.62 -7.66
N SER A 185 -12.66 -33.21 -8.45
CA SER A 185 -12.77 -31.90 -9.09
C SER A 185 -12.89 -30.75 -8.09
N ASP A 186 -13.54 -30.97 -6.94
CA ASP A 186 -13.71 -29.93 -5.94
C ASP A 186 -12.38 -29.52 -5.28
N ARG A 187 -11.36 -30.39 -5.35
CA ARG A 187 -10.00 -30.11 -4.88
C ARG A 187 -9.24 -29.15 -5.80
N MET A 188 -9.73 -28.96 -7.02
CA MET A 188 -9.16 -28.05 -8.02
C MET A 188 -9.85 -26.68 -8.05
N ALA A 189 -10.63 -26.34 -7.03
CA ALA A 189 -11.25 -25.04 -6.88
C ALA A 189 -10.31 -24.05 -6.14
N LEU A 190 -10.59 -22.76 -6.28
CA LEU A 190 -9.94 -21.71 -5.48
C LEU A 190 -10.45 -21.79 -4.04
N GLN A 191 -9.66 -22.36 -3.15
CA GLN A 191 -10.05 -22.61 -1.77
C GLN A 191 -9.13 -21.93 -0.77
N CYS A 192 -9.73 -21.39 0.29
CA CYS A 192 -8.97 -20.95 1.45
C CYS A 192 -8.38 -22.17 2.22
N PRO A 193 -7.36 -21.95 3.08
CA PRO A 193 -6.74 -23.06 3.83
C PRO A 193 -7.73 -23.87 4.66
N LYS A 194 -8.78 -23.23 5.21
CA LYS A 194 -9.82 -23.91 6.01
C LYS A 194 -10.67 -24.87 5.15
N CYS A 195 -11.14 -24.37 3.99
CA CYS A 195 -11.95 -25.17 3.08
C CYS A 195 -11.12 -26.30 2.46
N ARG A 196 -9.88 -26.04 2.06
CA ARG A 196 -8.98 -27.05 1.54
C ARG A 196 -8.72 -28.18 2.54
N ARG A 197 -8.53 -27.85 3.83
CA ARG A 197 -8.38 -28.87 4.86
C ARG A 197 -9.60 -29.75 4.97
N LYS A 198 -10.81 -29.16 4.97
CA LYS A 198 -12.06 -29.95 4.96
C LYS A 198 -12.14 -30.88 3.78
N THR A 199 -11.88 -30.40 2.57
CA THR A 199 -11.91 -31.22 1.34
C THR A 199 -10.83 -32.31 1.33
N ALA A 200 -9.64 -32.04 1.91
CA ALA A 200 -8.56 -33.03 1.96
C ALA A 200 -8.81 -34.16 2.96
N TYR A 201 -9.53 -33.88 4.06
CA TYR A 201 -9.79 -34.83 5.14
C TYR A 201 -11.24 -35.32 5.20
N ALA A 202 -12.11 -34.87 4.28
CA ALA A 202 -13.40 -35.50 4.07
C ALA A 202 -13.16 -36.86 3.36
N ALA A 203 -13.07 -37.91 4.17
CA ALA A 203 -13.02 -39.31 3.75
C ALA A 203 -14.25 -40.04 4.27
#